data_df5850826aecaf577f12777715f5dd89
#
_entry.id   df5850826aecaf577f12777715f5dd89
#
_cell.length_a   1.000
_cell.length_b   1.000
_cell.length_c   1.000
_cell.angle_alpha   90.00
_cell.angle_beta   90.00
_cell.angle_gamma   90.00
#
_symmetry.space_group_name_H-M   'P 1'
#
loop_
_entity.id
_entity.type
_entity.pdbx_description
1 polymer ?
#
loop_
_entity_poly.entity_id
_entity_poly.type
_entity_poly.pdbx_seq_one_letter_code
_entity_poly.pdbx_strand_id
1 'polypeptide(L)'
;MNFSPETYLWFKSFHIIGVVVWFACLFYLVRLFIYHVEVQTQKEEFREVFNKQYSLMEKRLANIITTPGMVLAVIMATGLLYMQPSYLSQAWMQVKLLFVLFLLIYHFYCYRIMNQLNNNKFNFSGQQLRALNELPTLLLVVVVMLVVFKNQFPTSAASWLIFGLILFMAASIQFYAKWRRNKKQLT
;
A
#
# COMPACT_ATOMS: atom_id res chain seq x y z
N MET A 1 -14.43 24.42 20.98
CA MET A 1 -15.54 23.44 21.09
C MET A 1 -15.02 22.26 21.89
N ASN A 2 -15.70 21.89 22.99
CA ASN A 2 -15.31 20.72 23.79
C ASN A 2 -16.03 19.51 23.18
N PHE A 3 -15.31 18.72 22.39
CA PHE A 3 -15.82 17.44 21.94
C PHE A 3 -15.79 16.42 23.09
N SER A 4 -16.77 15.53 23.14
CA SER A 4 -16.76 14.48 24.14
C SER A 4 -15.59 13.52 23.88
N PRO A 5 -14.96 12.95 24.93
CA PRO A 5 -13.93 11.93 24.77
C PRO A 5 -14.39 10.73 23.92
N GLU A 6 -15.67 10.40 24.02
CA GLU A 6 -16.28 9.33 23.24
C GLU A 6 -16.28 9.62 21.74
N THR A 7 -16.62 10.86 21.32
CA THR A 7 -16.57 11.28 19.92
C THR A 7 -15.16 11.11 19.34
N TYR A 8 -14.14 11.51 20.09
CA TYR A 8 -12.74 11.32 19.67
C TYR A 8 -12.40 9.84 19.45
N LEU A 9 -12.85 8.94 20.34
CA LEU A 9 -12.61 7.50 20.23
C LEU A 9 -13.30 6.90 19.00
N TRP A 10 -14.51 7.34 18.66
CA TRP A 10 -15.19 6.92 17.43
C TRP A 10 -14.41 7.33 16.19
N PHE A 11 -14.00 8.57 16.06
CA PHE A 11 -13.19 9.04 14.93
C PHE A 11 -11.87 8.28 14.83
N LYS A 12 -11.21 8.03 15.96
CA LYS A 12 -9.96 7.25 16.00
C LYS A 12 -10.16 5.82 15.55
N SER A 13 -11.23 5.16 16.00
CA SER A 13 -11.55 3.78 15.63
C SER A 13 -11.81 3.65 14.12
N PHE A 14 -12.67 4.50 13.58
CA PHE A 14 -12.95 4.49 12.13
C PHE A 14 -11.75 4.89 11.28
N HIS A 15 -10.89 5.80 11.78
CA HIS A 15 -9.63 6.09 11.12
C HIS A 15 -8.75 4.84 11.02
N ILE A 16 -8.58 4.11 12.12
CA ILE A 16 -7.78 2.88 12.13
C ILE A 16 -8.37 1.83 11.18
N ILE A 17 -9.69 1.62 11.22
CA ILE A 17 -10.39 0.70 10.31
C ILE A 17 -10.12 1.09 8.85
N GLY A 18 -10.29 2.36 8.50
CA GLY A 18 -10.02 2.87 7.16
C GLY A 18 -8.59 2.64 6.72
N VAL A 19 -7.61 2.89 7.60
CA VAL A 19 -6.18 2.64 7.33
C VAL A 19 -5.92 1.16 7.07
N VAL A 20 -6.46 0.26 7.91
CA VAL A 20 -6.28 -1.19 7.75
C VAL A 20 -6.85 -1.66 6.40
N VAL A 21 -8.07 -1.25 6.07
CA VAL A 21 -8.72 -1.59 4.79
C VAL A 21 -7.90 -1.06 3.62
N TRP A 22 -7.47 0.21 3.69
CA TRP A 22 -6.70 0.85 2.62
C TRP A 22 -5.39 0.12 2.34
N PHE A 23 -4.58 -0.16 3.37
CA PHE A 23 -3.30 -0.87 3.21
C PHE A 23 -3.48 -2.31 2.73
N ALA A 24 -4.41 -3.07 3.32
CA ALA A 24 -4.69 -4.45 2.92
C ALA A 24 -5.04 -4.54 1.42
N CYS A 25 -5.86 -3.61 0.95
CA CYS A 25 -6.27 -3.57 -0.45
C CYS A 25 -5.13 -3.12 -1.38
N LEU A 26 -4.27 -2.18 -0.98
CA LEU A 26 -3.11 -1.79 -1.76
C LEU A 26 -2.13 -2.96 -1.97
N PHE A 27 -1.87 -3.76 -0.94
CA PHE A 27 -1.06 -4.97 -1.05
C PHE A 27 -1.63 -5.97 -2.06
N TYR A 28 -2.95 -6.16 -2.04
CA TYR A 28 -3.59 -7.10 -2.94
C TYR A 28 -3.73 -6.57 -4.36
N LEU A 29 -3.96 -5.27 -4.53
CA LEU A 29 -4.11 -4.63 -5.84
C LEU A 29 -2.84 -4.78 -6.70
N VAL A 30 -1.66 -4.51 -6.14
CA VAL A 30 -0.40 -4.67 -6.87
C VAL A 30 -0.09 -6.14 -7.16
N ARG A 31 -0.50 -7.05 -6.29
CA ARG A 31 -0.41 -8.48 -6.56
C ARG A 31 -1.27 -8.90 -7.76
N LEU A 32 -2.46 -8.33 -7.92
CA LEU A 32 -3.28 -8.55 -9.12
C LEU A 32 -2.58 -8.04 -10.38
N PHE A 33 -1.93 -6.87 -10.33
CA PHE A 33 -1.13 -6.36 -11.46
C PHE A 33 -0.01 -7.32 -11.86
N ILE A 34 0.67 -7.94 -10.88
CA ILE A 34 1.71 -8.93 -11.16
C ILE A 34 1.12 -10.12 -11.95
N TYR A 35 -0.02 -10.66 -11.51
CA TYR A 35 -0.68 -11.76 -12.19
C TYR A 35 -1.17 -11.36 -13.58
N HIS A 36 -1.71 -10.14 -13.72
CA HIS A 36 -2.18 -9.61 -14.99
C HIS A 36 -1.05 -9.49 -16.03
N VAL A 37 0.15 -9.05 -15.61
CA VAL A 37 1.33 -8.99 -16.46
C VAL A 37 1.89 -10.39 -16.75
N GLU A 38 1.91 -11.29 -15.77
CA GLU A 38 2.46 -12.62 -15.95
C GLU A 38 1.63 -13.52 -16.88
N VAL A 39 0.32 -13.31 -16.93
CA VAL A 39 -0.55 -14.06 -17.83
C VAL A 39 -0.28 -13.76 -19.32
N GLN A 40 0.41 -12.64 -19.64
CA GLN A 40 0.77 -12.31 -21.02
C GLN A 40 1.73 -13.33 -21.66
N THR A 41 2.41 -14.15 -20.85
CA THR A 41 3.28 -15.23 -21.33
C THR A 41 2.53 -16.55 -21.62
N GLN A 42 1.22 -16.60 -21.36
CA GLN A 42 0.39 -17.78 -21.58
C GLN A 42 -0.15 -17.84 -23.02
N LYS A 43 -0.74 -18.98 -23.40
CA LYS A 43 -1.43 -19.15 -24.68
C LYS A 43 -2.58 -18.14 -24.82
N GLU A 44 -2.88 -17.75 -26.05
CA GLU A 44 -3.82 -16.65 -26.36
C GLU A 44 -5.22 -16.87 -25.77
N GLU A 45 -5.75 -18.07 -25.85
CA GLU A 45 -7.05 -18.44 -25.30
C GLU A 45 -7.15 -18.16 -23.79
N PHE A 46 -6.12 -18.53 -23.02
CA PHE A 46 -6.06 -18.27 -21.57
C PHE A 46 -5.82 -16.80 -21.28
N ARG A 47 -4.96 -16.13 -22.07
CA ARG A 47 -4.62 -14.73 -21.91
C ARG A 47 -5.84 -13.83 -21.99
N GLU A 48 -6.72 -14.03 -22.97
CA GLU A 48 -7.94 -13.22 -23.14
C GLU A 48 -8.87 -13.35 -21.94
N VAL A 49 -9.16 -14.57 -21.50
CA VAL A 49 -10.06 -14.86 -20.37
C VAL A 49 -9.50 -14.24 -19.07
N PHE A 50 -8.22 -14.46 -18.80
CA PHE A 50 -7.61 -13.95 -17.57
C PHE A 50 -7.43 -12.44 -17.57
N ASN A 51 -7.12 -11.79 -18.71
CA ASN A 51 -7.05 -10.33 -18.81
C ASN A 51 -8.40 -9.71 -18.43
N LYS A 52 -9.50 -10.23 -18.95
CA LYS A 52 -10.84 -9.76 -18.61
C LYS A 52 -11.16 -9.94 -17.12
N GLN A 53 -10.77 -11.10 -16.56
CA GLN A 53 -10.99 -11.40 -15.15
C GLN A 53 -10.17 -10.48 -14.24
N TYR A 54 -8.86 -10.32 -14.50
CA TYR A 54 -8.00 -9.45 -13.69
C TYR A 54 -8.44 -7.98 -13.80
N SER A 55 -8.77 -7.49 -14.97
CA SER A 55 -9.30 -6.14 -15.17
C SER A 55 -10.56 -5.88 -14.32
N LEU A 56 -11.46 -6.87 -14.24
CA LEU A 56 -12.66 -6.76 -13.43
C LEU A 56 -12.32 -6.75 -11.92
N MET A 57 -11.44 -7.64 -11.47
CA MET A 57 -11.03 -7.74 -10.07
C MET A 57 -10.30 -6.48 -9.61
N GLU A 58 -9.38 -5.97 -10.41
CA GLU A 58 -8.63 -4.73 -10.14
C GLU A 58 -9.57 -3.54 -9.98
N LYS A 59 -10.50 -3.34 -10.92
CA LYS A 59 -11.48 -2.24 -10.86
C LYS A 59 -12.39 -2.34 -9.64
N ARG A 60 -12.91 -3.54 -9.35
CA ARG A 60 -13.76 -3.75 -8.17
C ARG A 60 -13.00 -3.49 -6.88
N LEU A 61 -11.81 -4.05 -6.74
CA LEU A 61 -10.99 -3.84 -5.56
C LEU A 61 -10.63 -2.36 -5.36
N ALA A 62 -10.17 -1.69 -6.42
CA ALA A 62 -9.76 -0.30 -6.35
C ALA A 62 -10.93 0.64 -6.00
N ASN A 63 -12.08 0.49 -6.69
CA ASN A 63 -13.17 1.45 -6.59
C ASN A 63 -14.13 1.16 -5.43
N ILE A 64 -14.33 -0.14 -5.08
CA ILE A 64 -15.37 -0.52 -4.09
C ILE A 64 -14.76 -0.65 -2.68
N ILE A 65 -13.45 -0.95 -2.56
CA ILE A 65 -12.86 -1.21 -1.25
C ILE A 65 -11.69 -0.27 -0.97
N THR A 66 -10.68 -0.20 -1.87
CA THR A 66 -9.44 0.56 -1.61
C THR A 66 -9.70 2.06 -1.47
N THR A 67 -10.42 2.66 -2.43
CA THR A 67 -10.72 4.09 -2.42
C THR A 67 -11.69 4.48 -1.29
N PRO A 68 -12.79 3.77 -1.03
CA PRO A 68 -13.62 4.04 0.14
C PRO A 68 -12.86 3.91 1.47
N GLY A 69 -11.95 2.92 1.60
CA GLY A 69 -11.08 2.78 2.76
C GLY A 69 -10.15 3.99 2.95
N MET A 70 -9.53 4.45 1.86
CA MET A 70 -8.72 5.68 1.86
C MET A 70 -9.55 6.90 2.26
N VAL A 71 -10.72 7.10 1.66
CA VAL A 71 -11.60 8.24 1.95
C VAL A 71 -12.03 8.24 3.41
N LEU A 72 -12.44 7.08 3.93
CA LEU A 72 -12.78 6.92 5.35
C LEU A 72 -11.60 7.30 6.25
N ALA A 73 -10.41 6.78 5.96
CA ALA A 73 -9.21 7.08 6.75
C ALA A 73 -8.88 8.58 6.75
N VAL A 74 -8.96 9.23 5.58
CA VAL A 74 -8.62 10.66 5.44
C VAL A 74 -9.67 11.55 6.12
N ILE A 75 -10.96 11.29 5.93
CA ILE A 75 -12.05 12.08 6.57
C ILE A 75 -11.95 11.97 8.08
N MET A 76 -11.78 10.76 8.63
CA MET A 76 -11.66 10.57 10.07
C MET A 76 -10.38 11.21 10.63
N ALA A 77 -9.25 11.15 9.89
CA ALA A 77 -8.02 11.84 10.27
C ALA A 77 -8.19 13.37 10.33
N THR A 78 -8.88 13.95 9.36
CA THR A 78 -9.17 15.39 9.34
C THR A 78 -10.00 15.80 10.56
N GLY A 79 -11.02 14.99 10.90
CA GLY A 79 -11.80 15.21 12.13
C GLY A 79 -10.95 15.13 13.41
N LEU A 80 -10.04 14.16 13.51
CA LEU A 80 -9.11 14.04 14.64
C LEU A 80 -8.18 15.26 14.76
N LEU A 81 -7.66 15.77 13.65
CA LEU A 81 -6.82 16.97 13.62
C LEU A 81 -7.60 18.22 13.98
N TYR A 82 -8.87 18.30 13.57
CA TYR A 82 -9.76 19.39 13.96
C TYR A 82 -10.06 19.41 15.47
N MET A 83 -10.23 18.21 16.08
CA MET A 83 -10.44 18.06 17.52
C MET A 83 -9.18 18.37 18.34
N GLN A 84 -7.99 18.07 17.78
CA GLN A 84 -6.71 18.27 18.45
C GLN A 84 -5.69 18.96 17.53
N PRO A 85 -5.85 20.26 17.25
CA PRO A 85 -4.99 20.99 16.32
C PRO A 85 -3.53 21.10 16.80
N SER A 86 -3.27 20.94 18.11
CA SER A 86 -1.93 20.93 18.69
C SER A 86 -1.02 19.82 18.14
N TYR A 87 -1.59 18.78 17.55
CA TYR A 87 -0.78 17.74 16.88
C TYR A 87 -0.06 18.26 15.64
N LEU A 88 -0.59 19.27 14.93
CA LEU A 88 0.03 19.81 13.72
C LEU A 88 1.37 20.51 13.99
N SER A 89 1.59 21.02 15.21
CA SER A 89 2.86 21.64 15.62
C SER A 89 3.91 20.62 16.05
N GLN A 90 3.55 19.32 16.17
CA GLN A 90 4.47 18.28 16.62
C GLN A 90 5.23 17.66 15.44
N ALA A 91 6.55 17.53 15.57
CA ALA A 91 7.43 17.05 14.50
C ALA A 91 7.03 15.65 13.97
N TRP A 92 6.70 14.72 14.87
CA TRP A 92 6.26 13.37 14.46
C TRP A 92 5.01 13.39 13.59
N MET A 93 4.09 14.32 13.83
CA MET A 93 2.87 14.45 13.04
C MET A 93 3.16 15.04 11.65
N GLN A 94 4.03 16.03 11.55
CA GLN A 94 4.45 16.63 10.29
C GLN A 94 5.13 15.56 9.39
N VAL A 95 6.04 14.77 9.99
CA VAL A 95 6.68 13.64 9.28
C VAL A 95 5.66 12.59 8.87
N LYS A 96 4.71 12.24 9.76
CA LYS A 96 3.61 11.32 9.41
C LYS A 96 2.80 11.83 8.23
N LEU A 97 2.42 13.10 8.22
CA LEU A 97 1.65 13.67 7.11
C LEU A 97 2.41 13.62 5.79
N LEU A 98 3.74 13.81 5.81
CA LEU A 98 4.58 13.62 4.63
C LEU A 98 4.51 12.18 4.10
N PHE A 99 4.61 11.17 4.98
CA PHE A 99 4.48 9.77 4.57
C PHE A 99 3.06 9.41 4.09
N VAL A 100 2.03 10.00 4.67
CA VAL A 100 0.64 9.88 4.19
C VAL A 100 0.50 10.50 2.79
N LEU A 101 1.15 11.62 2.50
CA LEU A 101 1.19 12.21 1.16
C LEU A 101 1.85 11.25 0.16
N PHE A 102 2.98 10.62 0.51
CA PHE A 102 3.60 9.59 -0.34
C PHE A 102 2.66 8.39 -0.57
N LEU A 103 1.90 7.98 0.44
CA LEU A 103 0.91 6.91 0.31
C LEU A 103 -0.23 7.30 -0.63
N LEU A 104 -0.70 8.55 -0.59
CA LEU A 104 -1.69 9.08 -1.54
C LEU A 104 -1.16 9.09 -2.97
N ILE A 105 0.07 9.59 -3.18
CA ILE A 105 0.74 9.55 -4.48
C ILE A 105 0.83 8.11 -4.99
N TYR A 106 1.23 7.18 -4.13
CA TYR A 106 1.28 5.75 -4.46
C TYR A 106 -0.09 5.19 -4.85
N HIS A 107 -1.14 5.55 -4.12
CA HIS A 107 -2.52 5.12 -4.43
C HIS A 107 -2.93 5.56 -5.84
N PHE A 108 -2.73 6.82 -6.21
CA PHE A 108 -3.05 7.33 -7.55
C PHE A 108 -2.12 6.73 -8.62
N TYR A 109 -0.88 6.43 -8.28
CA TYR A 109 0.03 5.73 -9.17
C TYR A 109 -0.46 4.29 -9.47
N CYS A 110 -1.00 3.58 -8.50
CA CYS A 110 -1.66 2.28 -8.72
C CYS A 110 -2.85 2.41 -9.67
N TYR A 111 -3.64 3.47 -9.58
CA TYR A 111 -4.72 3.75 -10.54
C TYR A 111 -4.19 3.95 -11.97
N ARG A 112 -3.08 4.65 -12.10
CA ARG A 112 -2.42 4.83 -13.41
C ARG A 112 -1.96 3.50 -14.00
N ILE A 113 -1.35 2.63 -13.20
CA ILE A 113 -0.95 1.27 -13.63
C ILE A 113 -2.18 0.47 -14.04
N MET A 114 -3.22 0.42 -13.20
CA MET A 114 -4.46 -0.27 -13.49
C MET A 114 -5.07 0.16 -14.84
N ASN A 115 -5.13 1.46 -15.08
CA ASN A 115 -5.64 1.99 -16.35
C ASN A 115 -4.78 1.61 -17.55
N GLN A 116 -3.45 1.53 -17.40
CA GLN A 116 -2.55 1.06 -18.46
C GLN A 116 -2.79 -0.41 -18.77
N LEU A 117 -2.86 -1.28 -17.76
CA LEU A 117 -3.12 -2.71 -17.92
C LEU A 117 -4.48 -2.97 -18.56
N ASN A 118 -5.52 -2.25 -18.12
CA ASN A 118 -6.86 -2.34 -18.69
C ASN A 118 -6.95 -1.89 -20.17
N ASN A 119 -5.97 -1.11 -20.63
CA ASN A 119 -5.83 -0.70 -22.03
C ASN A 119 -4.79 -1.55 -22.79
N ASN A 120 -4.47 -2.74 -22.27
CA ASN A 120 -3.47 -3.67 -22.84
C ASN A 120 -2.07 -3.05 -23.02
N LYS A 121 -1.67 -2.11 -22.13
CA LYS A 121 -0.35 -1.50 -22.11
C LYS A 121 0.48 -2.12 -20.99
N PHE A 122 1.29 -3.12 -21.32
CA PHE A 122 2.10 -3.89 -20.36
C PHE A 122 3.53 -3.34 -20.28
N ASN A 123 3.68 -2.10 -19.79
CA ASN A 123 4.96 -1.40 -19.69
C ASN A 123 5.82 -1.84 -18.49
N PHE A 124 5.27 -2.62 -17.58
CA PHE A 124 5.94 -3.09 -16.36
C PHE A 124 6.25 -4.57 -16.43
N SER A 125 7.43 -4.94 -15.97
CA SER A 125 7.75 -6.34 -15.72
C SER A 125 7.16 -6.81 -14.38
N GLY A 126 6.88 -8.11 -14.26
CA GLY A 126 6.43 -8.68 -12.99
C GLY A 126 7.43 -8.45 -11.84
N GLN A 127 8.74 -8.31 -12.14
CA GLN A 127 9.75 -8.03 -11.13
C GLN A 127 9.68 -6.57 -10.62
N GLN A 128 9.44 -5.60 -11.51
CA GLN A 128 9.24 -4.19 -11.11
C GLN A 128 7.99 -4.03 -10.25
N LEU A 129 6.90 -4.72 -10.60
CA LEU A 129 5.67 -4.70 -9.79
C LEU A 129 5.84 -5.37 -8.42
N ARG A 130 6.68 -6.42 -8.31
CA ARG A 130 7.03 -7.00 -7.01
C ARG A 130 7.80 -6.01 -6.15
N ALA A 131 8.78 -5.30 -6.70
CA ALA A 131 9.47 -4.24 -5.97
C ALA A 131 8.51 -3.12 -5.54
N LEU A 132 7.57 -2.74 -6.42
CA LEU A 132 6.54 -1.76 -6.10
C LEU A 132 5.62 -2.22 -4.95
N ASN A 133 5.32 -3.52 -4.86
CA ASN A 133 4.48 -4.10 -3.80
C ASN A 133 5.09 -3.99 -2.40
N GLU A 134 6.41 -3.80 -2.30
CA GLU A 134 7.07 -3.65 -0.99
C GLU A 134 6.96 -2.23 -0.43
N LEU A 135 6.68 -1.24 -1.28
CA LEU A 135 6.61 0.16 -0.87
C LEU A 135 5.53 0.43 0.19
N PRO A 136 4.30 -0.07 0.08
CA PRO A 136 3.31 0.11 1.14
C PRO A 136 3.72 -0.54 2.46
N THR A 137 4.48 -1.65 2.45
CA THR A 137 5.00 -2.27 3.68
C THR A 137 5.94 -1.32 4.42
N LEU A 138 6.87 -0.70 3.70
CA LEU A 138 7.78 0.30 4.27
C LEU A 138 7.03 1.50 4.84
N LEU A 139 6.08 2.03 4.06
CA LEU A 139 5.25 3.17 4.49
C LEU A 139 4.44 2.82 5.74
N LEU A 140 3.85 1.61 5.80
CA LEU A 140 3.09 1.15 6.96
C LEU A 140 3.96 1.09 8.21
N VAL A 141 5.14 0.47 8.12
CA VAL A 141 6.07 0.36 9.26
C VAL A 141 6.45 1.73 9.78
N VAL A 142 6.86 2.65 8.90
CA VAL A 142 7.26 4.01 9.30
C VAL A 142 6.09 4.76 9.94
N VAL A 143 4.90 4.73 9.34
CA VAL A 143 3.73 5.44 9.87
C VAL A 143 3.30 4.88 11.22
N VAL A 144 3.30 3.56 11.39
CA VAL A 144 2.95 2.93 12.67
C VAL A 144 3.97 3.29 13.76
N MET A 145 5.26 3.21 13.45
CA MET A 145 6.31 3.60 14.41
C MET A 145 6.18 5.07 14.82
N LEU A 146 5.95 5.99 13.88
CA LEU A 146 5.76 7.41 14.17
C LEU A 146 4.55 7.65 15.10
N VAL A 147 3.46 6.91 14.92
CA VAL A 147 2.26 7.04 15.74
C VAL A 147 2.45 6.47 17.14
N VAL A 148 3.17 5.35 17.26
CA VAL A 148 3.41 4.66 18.54
C VAL A 148 4.43 5.43 19.38
N PHE A 149 5.59 5.75 18.80
CA PHE A 149 6.69 6.39 19.54
C PHE A 149 6.57 7.91 19.62
N LYS A 150 5.89 8.55 18.68
CA LYS A 150 5.71 10.03 18.65
C LYS A 150 7.06 10.77 18.79
N ASN A 151 7.18 11.60 19.82
CA ASN A 151 8.36 12.40 20.13
C ASN A 151 9.53 11.56 20.71
N GLN A 152 9.29 10.32 21.09
CA GLN A 152 10.31 9.37 21.62
C GLN A 152 10.81 8.42 20.54
N PHE A 153 10.75 8.84 19.27
CA PHE A 153 11.12 7.98 18.15
C PHE A 153 12.59 7.52 18.25
N PRO A 154 12.85 6.21 18.37
CA PRO A 154 14.20 5.67 18.54
C PRO A 154 14.95 5.67 17.20
N THR A 155 15.50 6.80 16.79
CA THR A 155 16.08 7.00 15.44
C THR A 155 17.12 5.96 15.07
N SER A 156 18.03 5.60 16.00
CA SER A 156 19.06 4.59 15.76
C SER A 156 18.47 3.18 15.58
N ALA A 157 17.62 2.73 16.49
CA ALA A 157 16.98 1.42 16.41
C ALA A 157 16.04 1.32 15.20
N ALA A 158 15.28 2.37 14.90
CA ALA A 158 14.39 2.44 13.75
C ALA A 158 15.16 2.38 12.42
N SER A 159 16.31 3.05 12.31
CA SER A 159 17.16 2.99 11.12
C SER A 159 17.63 1.57 10.85
N TRP A 160 18.11 0.86 11.86
CA TRP A 160 18.55 -0.53 11.73
C TRP A 160 17.38 -1.46 11.38
N LEU A 161 16.21 -1.25 11.97
CA LEU A 161 15.02 -2.05 11.67
C LEU A 161 14.53 -1.83 10.24
N ILE A 162 14.44 -0.59 9.78
CA ILE A 162 14.05 -0.26 8.40
C ILE A 162 15.08 -0.82 7.41
N PHE A 163 16.39 -0.66 7.70
CA PHE A 163 17.43 -1.22 6.87
C PHE A 163 17.37 -2.76 6.79
N GLY A 164 17.18 -3.43 7.93
CA GLY A 164 16.99 -4.88 7.99
C GLY A 164 15.75 -5.33 7.21
N LEU A 165 14.64 -4.59 7.29
CA LEU A 165 13.42 -4.85 6.54
C LEU A 165 13.65 -4.73 5.02
N ILE A 166 14.35 -3.68 4.58
CA ILE A 166 14.70 -3.50 3.16
C ILE A 166 15.56 -4.66 2.66
N LEU A 167 16.58 -5.06 3.43
CA LEU A 167 17.43 -6.20 3.08
C LEU A 167 16.62 -7.51 3.00
N PHE A 168 15.77 -7.76 3.99
CA PHE A 168 14.90 -8.94 4.02
C PHE A 168 13.98 -9.00 2.80
N MET A 169 13.35 -7.86 2.43
CA MET A 169 12.47 -7.77 1.28
C MET A 169 13.24 -8.00 -0.03
N ALA A 170 14.41 -7.38 -0.19
CA ALA A 170 15.26 -7.57 -1.35
C ALA A 170 15.71 -9.04 -1.48
N ALA A 171 16.11 -9.67 -0.37
CA ALA A 171 16.48 -11.08 -0.33
C ALA A 171 15.30 -12.00 -0.70
N SER A 172 14.10 -11.71 -0.20
CA SER A 172 12.87 -12.48 -0.49
C SER A 172 12.52 -12.44 -1.98
N ILE A 173 12.60 -11.26 -2.62
CA ILE A 173 12.36 -11.09 -4.05
C ILE A 173 13.37 -11.88 -4.87
N GLN A 174 14.67 -11.80 -4.51
CA GLN A 174 15.74 -12.50 -5.22
C GLN A 174 15.64 -14.01 -5.04
N PHE A 175 15.38 -14.48 -3.81
CA PHE A 175 15.22 -15.90 -3.51
C PHE A 175 14.05 -16.51 -4.29
N TYR A 176 12.91 -15.84 -4.30
CA TYR A 176 11.74 -16.28 -5.08
C TYR A 176 12.02 -16.28 -6.59
N ALA A 177 12.70 -15.28 -7.10
CA ALA A 177 13.08 -15.21 -8.51
C ALA A 177 14.06 -16.35 -8.90
N LYS A 178 15.00 -16.69 -8.03
CA LYS A 178 15.94 -17.81 -8.22
C LYS A 178 15.22 -19.16 -8.16
N TRP A 179 14.36 -19.36 -7.16
CA TRP A 179 13.57 -20.59 -7.01
C TRP A 179 12.69 -20.88 -8.22
N ARG A 180 12.02 -19.83 -8.74
CA ARG A 180 11.18 -19.94 -9.95
C ARG A 180 11.98 -20.25 -11.22
N ARG A 181 13.21 -19.73 -11.36
CA ARG A 181 14.10 -20.07 -12.48
C ARG A 181 14.51 -21.53 -12.45
N ASN A 182 14.89 -22.02 -11.28
CA ASN A 182 15.28 -23.42 -11.14
C ASN A 182 14.13 -24.38 -11.44
N LYS A 183 12.90 -24.02 -11.06
CA LYS A 183 11.71 -24.85 -11.34
C LYS A 183 11.37 -24.92 -12.83
N LYS A 184 11.62 -23.85 -13.61
CA LYS A 184 11.41 -23.82 -15.06
C LYS A 184 12.47 -24.62 -15.87
N GLN A 185 13.60 -24.96 -15.25
CA GLN A 185 14.63 -25.78 -15.88
C GLN A 185 14.41 -27.29 -15.66
N LEU A 186 13.48 -27.66 -14.77
CA LEU A 186 13.15 -29.05 -14.42
C LEU A 186 11.84 -29.55 -15.08
N THR A 187 11.15 -28.69 -15.81
CA THR A 187 9.96 -28.99 -16.64
C THR A 187 10.20 -28.66 -18.10
#